data_0e924ad14be78a89b7431e819076b7ad
#
_entry.id   0e924ad14be78a89b7431e819076b7ad
#
_cell.length_a   1.000
_cell.length_b   1.000
_cell.length_c   1.000
_cell.angle_alpha   90.00
_cell.angle_beta   90.00
_cell.angle_gamma   90.00
#
_symmetry.space_group_name_H-M   'P 1'
#
loop_
_entity.id
_entity.type
_entity.pdbx_description
1 polymer ?
#
loop_
_entity_poly.entity_id
_entity_poly.type
_entity_poly.pdbx_seq_one_letter_code
_entity_poly.pdbx_strand_id
1 'polypeptide(L)'
;EIYFGNYKELGFTYQEFGWKFLFFSFLITTLLTLILSFLPDKIQKYFLSVIYWIGIAGYLQTMFLNKQLDLMGVSAESYSATRMKTVLNACLWFVLLVLILFFTMYPKTKMHKILSITSGIIFGMQLVGFLSLFPTADEAAFSYPTEELCLDGSEQYTISSKENIILFVLDNFAIDYYTSAVQTYPELTDQ
;
A
#
# COMPACT_ATOMS: atom_id res chain seq x y z
N GLU A 1 -2.82 4.73 9.41
CA GLU A 1 -1.76 5.74 9.17
C GLU A 1 -1.97 6.48 7.86
N ILE A 2 -2.06 5.80 6.71
CA ILE A 2 -2.22 6.44 5.38
C ILE A 2 -3.43 7.39 5.37
N TYR A 3 -4.59 6.95 5.84
CA TYR A 3 -5.78 7.80 5.91
C TYR A 3 -5.55 9.04 6.78
N PHE A 4 -5.13 8.85 8.03
CA PHE A 4 -4.92 9.96 8.98
C PHE A 4 -3.78 10.91 8.57
N GLY A 5 -2.85 10.45 7.73
CA GLY A 5 -1.81 11.32 7.16
C GLY A 5 -2.27 12.16 5.96
N ASN A 6 -3.32 11.72 5.26
CA ASN A 6 -3.73 12.33 3.98
C ASN A 6 -5.24 12.64 3.92
N TYR A 7 -5.95 12.69 5.06
CA TYR A 7 -7.40 12.83 5.09
C TYR A 7 -7.93 14.07 4.36
N LYS A 8 -7.14 15.14 4.31
CA LYS A 8 -7.49 16.40 3.61
C LYS A 8 -7.58 16.24 2.09
N GLU A 9 -6.85 15.26 1.55
CA GLU A 9 -6.80 14.98 0.11
C GLU A 9 -7.82 13.91 -0.31
N LEU A 10 -8.44 13.25 0.69
CA LEU A 10 -9.38 12.16 0.44
C LEU A 10 -10.82 12.68 0.49
N GLY A 11 -11.60 12.42 -0.56
CA GLY A 11 -13.00 12.83 -0.67
C GLY A 11 -13.99 11.97 0.13
N PHE A 12 -13.53 11.23 1.16
CA PHE A 12 -14.37 10.36 1.99
C PHE A 12 -13.93 10.40 3.46
N THR A 13 -14.87 10.15 4.38
CA THR A 13 -14.58 10.13 5.81
C THR A 13 -14.08 8.77 6.28
N TYR A 14 -13.34 8.73 7.40
CA TYR A 14 -12.91 7.48 8.02
C TYR A 14 -14.09 6.56 8.34
N GLN A 15 -15.23 7.11 8.74
CA GLN A 15 -16.42 6.33 9.10
C GLN A 15 -16.98 5.56 7.91
N GLU A 16 -16.96 6.14 6.70
CA GLU A 16 -17.46 5.46 5.51
C GLU A 16 -16.58 4.28 5.07
N PHE A 17 -15.29 4.41 5.24
CA PHE A 17 -14.31 3.41 4.83
C PHE A 17 -13.99 2.42 5.94
N GLY A 18 -13.76 2.90 7.16
CA GLY A 18 -13.22 2.11 8.27
C GLY A 18 -14.08 0.90 8.62
N TRP A 19 -15.40 1.09 8.75
CA TRP A 19 -16.33 0.00 9.06
C TRP A 19 -16.46 -1.02 7.94
N LYS A 20 -16.47 -0.57 6.68
CA LYS A 20 -16.50 -1.47 5.52
C LYS A 20 -15.22 -2.32 5.48
N PHE A 21 -14.05 -1.69 5.70
CA PHE A 21 -12.78 -2.38 5.72
C PHE A 21 -12.71 -3.43 6.83
N LEU A 22 -13.13 -3.08 8.05
CA LEU A 22 -13.18 -4.02 9.17
C LEU A 22 -14.13 -5.18 8.89
N PHE A 23 -15.33 -4.91 8.38
CA PHE A 23 -16.30 -5.93 8.03
C PHE A 23 -15.77 -6.91 6.97
N PHE A 24 -15.23 -6.41 5.87
CA PHE A 24 -14.65 -7.27 4.82
C PHE A 24 -13.42 -8.05 5.32
N SER A 25 -12.56 -7.45 6.14
CA SER A 25 -11.42 -8.14 6.73
C SER A 25 -11.86 -9.28 7.65
N PHE A 26 -12.88 -9.05 8.46
CA PHE A 26 -13.48 -10.08 9.33
C PHE A 26 -14.12 -11.20 8.50
N LEU A 27 -14.87 -10.84 7.46
CA LEU A 27 -15.52 -11.79 6.57
C LEU A 27 -14.49 -12.69 5.87
N ILE A 28 -13.44 -12.09 5.28
CA ILE A 28 -12.37 -12.82 4.59
C ILE A 28 -11.65 -13.75 5.56
N THR A 29 -11.31 -13.27 6.76
CA THR A 29 -10.63 -14.07 7.78
C THR A 29 -11.48 -15.26 8.22
N THR A 30 -12.78 -15.04 8.42
CA THR A 30 -13.73 -16.10 8.80
C THR A 30 -13.86 -17.15 7.69
N LEU A 31 -14.06 -16.72 6.46
CA LEU A 31 -14.14 -17.62 5.30
C LEU A 31 -12.86 -18.44 5.12
N LEU A 32 -11.70 -17.79 5.23
CA LEU A 32 -10.42 -18.46 5.12
C LEU A 32 -10.24 -19.50 6.24
N THR A 33 -10.61 -19.16 7.47
CA THR A 33 -10.56 -20.08 8.62
C THR A 33 -11.48 -21.29 8.39
N LEU A 34 -12.71 -21.06 7.90
CA LEU A 34 -13.63 -22.13 7.58
C LEU A 34 -13.06 -23.05 6.47
N ILE A 35 -12.56 -22.50 5.38
CA ILE A 35 -11.95 -23.28 4.31
C ILE A 35 -10.78 -24.12 4.83
N LEU A 36 -9.91 -23.54 5.61
CA LEU A 36 -8.75 -24.23 6.19
C LEU A 36 -9.18 -25.34 7.15
N SER A 37 -10.28 -25.18 7.90
CA SER A 37 -10.77 -26.20 8.83
C SER A 37 -11.24 -27.50 8.17
N PHE A 38 -11.60 -27.45 6.89
CA PHE A 38 -11.96 -28.64 6.10
C PHE A 38 -10.75 -29.37 5.51
N LEU A 39 -9.55 -28.77 5.57
CA LEU A 39 -8.36 -29.41 5.02
C LEU A 39 -7.78 -30.44 6.00
N PRO A 40 -7.18 -31.54 5.49
CA PRO A 40 -6.43 -32.46 6.32
C PRO A 40 -5.29 -31.75 7.06
N ASP A 41 -5.00 -32.15 8.30
CA ASP A 41 -3.98 -31.53 9.17
C ASP A 41 -2.61 -31.33 8.51
N LYS A 42 -2.22 -32.32 7.67
CA LYS A 42 -0.95 -32.25 6.91
C LYS A 42 -0.93 -31.09 5.92
N ILE A 43 -2.03 -30.83 5.26
CA ILE A 43 -2.13 -29.74 4.27
C ILE A 43 -2.34 -28.40 4.98
N GLN A 44 -3.24 -28.38 5.97
CA GLN A 44 -3.58 -27.22 6.76
C GLN A 44 -2.33 -26.54 7.36
N LYS A 45 -1.39 -27.31 7.94
CA LYS A 45 -0.18 -26.75 8.54
C LYS A 45 0.70 -25.99 7.53
N TYR A 46 0.79 -26.45 6.27
CA TYR A 46 1.56 -25.74 5.24
C TYR A 46 0.88 -24.46 4.83
N PHE A 47 -0.44 -24.49 4.63
CA PHE A 47 -1.19 -23.27 4.33
C PHE A 47 -1.07 -22.24 5.45
N LEU A 48 -1.23 -22.63 6.69
CA LEU A 48 -1.04 -21.74 7.85
C LEU A 48 0.38 -21.17 7.89
N SER A 49 1.40 -21.97 7.56
CA SER A 49 2.78 -21.49 7.50
C SER A 49 3.01 -20.47 6.39
N VAL A 50 2.36 -20.64 5.22
CA VAL A 50 2.44 -19.67 4.13
C VAL A 50 1.72 -18.38 4.49
N ILE A 51 0.52 -18.46 5.09
CA ILE A 51 -0.21 -17.28 5.57
C ILE A 51 0.62 -16.53 6.62
N TYR A 52 1.22 -17.26 7.55
CA TYR A 52 2.10 -16.68 8.55
C TYR A 52 3.31 -15.99 7.91
N TRP A 53 3.94 -16.65 6.92
CA TRP A 53 5.04 -16.05 6.18
C TRP A 53 4.66 -14.73 5.52
N ILE A 54 3.52 -14.68 4.84
CA ILE A 54 3.01 -13.44 4.23
C ILE A 54 2.82 -12.36 5.30
N GLY A 55 2.23 -12.73 6.44
CA GLY A 55 1.99 -11.79 7.54
C GLY A 55 3.27 -11.22 8.14
N ILE A 56 4.24 -12.08 8.48
CA ILE A 56 5.50 -11.63 9.10
C ILE A 56 6.41 -10.90 8.11
N ALA A 57 6.50 -11.38 6.87
CA ALA A 57 7.29 -10.73 5.84
C ALA A 57 6.70 -9.35 5.48
N GLY A 58 5.37 -9.25 5.36
CA GLY A 58 4.67 -7.98 5.16
C GLY A 58 4.85 -7.02 6.32
N TYR A 59 4.80 -7.51 7.56
CA TYR A 59 5.07 -6.71 8.74
C TYR A 59 6.50 -6.15 8.74
N LEU A 60 7.49 -7.00 8.49
CA LEU A 60 8.90 -6.58 8.41
C LEU A 60 9.12 -5.60 7.24
N GLN A 61 8.47 -5.84 6.11
CA GLN A 61 8.50 -4.96 4.95
C GLN A 61 8.04 -3.56 5.33
N THR A 62 6.88 -3.45 5.95
CA THR A 62 6.26 -2.16 6.29
C THR A 62 7.06 -1.41 7.36
N MET A 63 7.52 -2.11 8.40
CA MET A 63 8.19 -1.49 9.54
C MET A 63 9.65 -1.10 9.27
N PHE A 64 10.36 -1.90 8.47
CA PHE A 64 11.82 -1.75 8.35
C PHE A 64 12.31 -1.53 6.92
N LEU A 65 11.73 -2.19 5.93
CA LEU A 65 12.29 -2.23 4.59
C LEU A 65 11.77 -1.10 3.68
N ASN A 66 10.52 -0.69 3.83
CA ASN A 66 9.94 0.38 2.99
C ASN A 66 10.63 1.73 3.19
N LYS A 67 11.19 1.98 4.36
CA LYS A 67 11.94 3.22 4.65
C LYS A 67 13.20 3.38 3.78
N GLN A 68 13.66 2.28 3.19
CA GLN A 68 14.87 2.26 2.35
C GLN A 68 14.56 2.24 0.85
N LEU A 69 13.28 2.15 0.49
CA LEU A 69 12.83 2.21 -0.90
C LEU A 69 12.48 3.65 -1.25
N ASP A 70 12.94 4.09 -2.41
CA ASP A 70 12.61 5.43 -2.90
C ASP A 70 11.12 5.49 -3.28
N LEU A 71 10.55 6.69 -3.21
CA LEU A 71 9.18 6.95 -3.61
C LEU A 71 9.00 6.65 -5.12
N MET A 72 7.82 6.19 -5.50
CA MET A 72 7.47 6.05 -6.92
C MET A 72 7.60 7.41 -7.62
N GLY A 73 8.21 7.42 -8.81
CA GLY A 73 8.38 8.64 -9.60
C GLY A 73 9.78 9.27 -9.53
N VAL A 74 10.74 8.64 -8.85
CA VAL A 74 12.13 9.11 -8.81
C VAL A 74 12.86 8.78 -10.12
N SER A 75 13.83 9.62 -10.49
CA SER A 75 14.57 9.54 -11.74
C SER A 75 15.25 8.17 -11.99
N ALA A 76 15.43 7.81 -13.26
CA ALA A 76 16.03 6.55 -13.69
C ALA A 76 17.45 6.28 -13.10
N GLU A 77 18.15 7.32 -12.68
CA GLU A 77 19.48 7.20 -12.06
C GLU A 77 19.41 6.60 -10.63
N SER A 78 18.36 6.90 -9.89
CA SER A 78 18.13 6.31 -8.55
C SER A 78 17.69 4.83 -8.66
N TYR A 79 17.16 4.42 -9.81
CA TYR A 79 16.66 3.07 -10.03
C TYR A 79 17.76 2.00 -9.94
N SER A 80 18.99 2.31 -10.35
CA SER A 80 20.11 1.37 -10.26
C SER A 80 20.55 1.09 -8.81
N ALA A 81 20.55 2.11 -7.96
CA ALA A 81 20.82 1.96 -6.52
C ALA A 81 19.69 1.20 -5.79
N THR A 82 18.45 1.42 -6.22
CA THR A 82 17.26 0.76 -5.67
C THR A 82 17.20 -0.71 -6.06
N ARG A 83 17.75 -1.10 -7.23
CA ARG A 83 17.76 -2.49 -7.72
C ARG A 83 18.43 -3.46 -6.75
N MET A 84 19.57 -3.10 -6.17
CA MET A 84 20.26 -3.95 -5.18
C MET A 84 19.40 -4.13 -3.93
N LYS A 85 18.80 -3.06 -3.42
CA LYS A 85 17.89 -3.11 -2.26
C LYS A 85 16.68 -3.99 -2.54
N THR A 86 16.10 -3.90 -3.73
CA THR A 86 14.97 -4.73 -4.16
C THR A 86 15.35 -6.21 -4.21
N VAL A 87 16.52 -6.56 -4.75
CA VAL A 87 17.01 -7.94 -4.77
C VAL A 87 17.24 -8.47 -3.36
N LEU A 88 17.88 -7.70 -2.48
CA LEU A 88 18.10 -8.08 -1.08
C LEU A 88 16.78 -8.30 -0.34
N ASN A 89 15.80 -7.44 -0.60
CA ASN A 89 14.46 -7.58 -0.07
C ASN A 89 13.79 -8.88 -0.54
N ALA A 90 13.82 -9.17 -1.83
CA ALA A 90 13.29 -10.42 -2.39
C ALA A 90 14.01 -11.65 -1.81
N CYS A 91 15.32 -11.59 -1.64
CA CYS A 91 16.09 -12.66 -0.99
C CYS A 91 15.64 -12.88 0.47
N LEU A 92 15.40 -11.80 1.22
CA LEU A 92 14.91 -11.89 2.60
C LEU A 92 13.54 -12.57 2.68
N TRP A 93 12.62 -12.20 1.79
CA TRP A 93 11.31 -12.84 1.69
C TRP A 93 11.45 -14.34 1.41
N PHE A 94 12.30 -14.70 0.46
CA PHE A 94 12.56 -16.10 0.12
C PHE A 94 13.19 -16.89 1.26
N VAL A 95 14.20 -16.32 1.93
CA VAL A 95 14.85 -16.96 3.10
C VAL A 95 13.84 -17.18 4.22
N LEU A 96 12.98 -16.20 4.52
CA LEU A 96 11.93 -16.37 5.54
C LEU A 96 10.95 -17.49 5.17
N LEU A 97 10.55 -17.60 3.89
CA LEU A 97 9.69 -18.68 3.42
C LEU A 97 10.35 -20.04 3.66
N VAL A 98 11.59 -20.20 3.20
CA VAL A 98 12.33 -21.45 3.34
C VAL A 98 12.49 -21.83 4.80
N LEU A 99 12.84 -20.89 5.68
CA LEU A 99 13.00 -21.14 7.11
C LEU A 99 11.68 -21.58 7.75
N ILE A 100 10.58 -20.88 7.50
CA ILE A 100 9.28 -21.21 8.08
C ILE A 100 8.81 -22.59 7.61
N LEU A 101 8.94 -22.90 6.32
CA LEU A 101 8.57 -24.20 5.77
C LEU A 101 9.48 -25.32 6.33
N PHE A 102 10.79 -25.08 6.40
CA PHE A 102 11.73 -26.04 6.98
C PHE A 102 11.35 -26.40 8.42
N PHE A 103 11.12 -25.42 9.28
CA PHE A 103 10.71 -25.67 10.66
C PHE A 103 9.32 -26.31 10.77
N THR A 104 8.41 -26.02 9.82
CA THR A 104 7.08 -26.66 9.76
C THR A 104 7.20 -28.14 9.42
N MET A 105 8.17 -28.52 8.58
CA MET A 105 8.42 -29.90 8.20
C MET A 105 9.11 -30.70 9.31
N TYR A 106 9.83 -30.03 10.21
CA TYR A 106 10.60 -30.70 11.24
C TYR A 106 9.71 -31.20 12.39
N PRO A 107 9.55 -32.52 12.57
CA PRO A 107 8.52 -33.11 13.45
C PRO A 107 8.72 -32.84 14.94
N LYS A 108 9.95 -32.51 15.36
CA LYS A 108 10.29 -32.23 16.77
C LYS A 108 10.01 -30.81 17.21
N THR A 109 9.72 -29.91 16.29
CA THR A 109 9.44 -28.51 16.62
C THR A 109 7.97 -28.32 16.97
N LYS A 110 7.71 -27.60 18.08
CA LYS A 110 6.36 -27.13 18.42
C LYS A 110 6.04 -25.87 17.61
N MET A 111 6.27 -25.93 16.30
CA MET A 111 6.23 -24.75 15.41
C MET A 111 4.87 -24.06 15.43
N HIS A 112 3.77 -24.81 15.41
CA HIS A 112 2.42 -24.24 15.51
C HIS A 112 2.22 -23.37 16.77
N LYS A 113 2.82 -23.76 17.90
CA LYS A 113 2.75 -22.98 19.14
C LYS A 113 3.57 -21.68 19.03
N ILE A 114 4.76 -21.76 18.43
CA ILE A 114 5.59 -20.57 18.17
C ILE A 114 4.88 -19.62 17.22
N LEU A 115 4.33 -20.12 16.11
CA LEU A 115 3.56 -19.33 15.15
C LEU A 115 2.36 -18.63 15.81
N SER A 116 1.62 -19.36 16.67
CA SER A 116 0.47 -18.79 17.36
C SER A 116 0.86 -17.67 18.34
N ILE A 117 1.91 -17.90 19.13
CA ILE A 117 2.37 -16.89 20.11
C ILE A 117 2.89 -15.64 19.39
N THR A 118 3.73 -15.79 18.38
CA THR A 118 4.30 -14.65 17.63
C THR A 118 3.24 -13.91 16.84
N SER A 119 2.27 -14.61 16.25
CA SER A 119 1.11 -13.96 15.61
C SER A 119 0.28 -13.14 16.61
N GLY A 120 0.07 -13.69 17.81
CA GLY A 120 -0.64 -12.97 18.88
C GLY A 120 0.09 -11.70 19.32
N ILE A 121 1.43 -11.78 19.46
CA ILE A 121 2.24 -10.61 19.79
C ILE A 121 2.15 -9.54 18.69
N ILE A 122 2.35 -9.93 17.42
CA ILE A 122 2.26 -9.00 16.29
C ILE A 122 0.88 -8.37 16.21
N PHE A 123 -0.19 -9.18 16.36
CA PHE A 123 -1.55 -8.67 16.38
C PHE A 123 -1.78 -7.66 17.52
N GLY A 124 -1.29 -7.96 18.72
CA GLY A 124 -1.38 -7.06 19.86
C GLY A 124 -0.66 -5.73 19.60
N MET A 125 0.55 -5.78 19.05
CA MET A 125 1.30 -4.58 18.66
C MET A 125 0.55 -3.75 17.61
N GLN A 126 -0.02 -4.38 16.58
CA GLN A 126 -0.81 -3.70 15.56
C GLN A 126 -2.10 -3.10 16.12
N LEU A 127 -2.76 -3.81 17.03
CA LEU A 127 -3.97 -3.32 17.69
C LEU A 127 -3.68 -2.08 18.53
N VAL A 128 -2.61 -2.09 19.32
CA VAL A 128 -2.18 -0.93 20.10
C VAL A 128 -1.80 0.23 19.18
N GLY A 129 -1.05 -0.02 18.11
CA GLY A 129 -0.71 0.99 17.11
C GLY A 129 -1.96 1.59 16.45
N PHE A 130 -2.93 0.75 16.08
CA PHE A 130 -4.20 1.20 15.53
C PHE A 130 -5.00 2.07 16.51
N LEU A 131 -5.14 1.61 17.75
CA LEU A 131 -5.88 2.35 18.77
C LEU A 131 -5.21 3.69 19.14
N SER A 132 -3.88 3.76 19.06
CA SER A 132 -3.14 4.99 19.35
C SER A 132 -3.32 6.09 18.29
N LEU A 133 -3.82 5.75 17.10
CA LEU A 133 -4.09 6.73 16.05
C LEU A 133 -5.30 7.62 16.38
N PHE A 134 -6.30 7.10 17.09
CA PHE A 134 -7.53 7.85 17.37
C PHE A 134 -7.33 9.08 18.27
N PRO A 135 -6.60 8.99 19.39
CA PRO A 135 -6.35 10.16 20.24
C PRO A 135 -5.46 11.23 19.59
N THR A 136 -4.67 10.84 18.58
CA THR A 136 -3.74 11.74 17.88
C THR A 136 -4.31 12.26 16.56
N ALA A 137 -5.45 11.74 16.12
CA ALA A 137 -6.10 12.17 14.91
C ALA A 137 -6.76 13.54 15.08
N ASP A 138 -6.66 14.38 14.06
CA ASP A 138 -7.39 15.63 13.98
C ASP A 138 -8.90 15.34 13.91
N GLU A 139 -9.74 16.12 14.62
CA GLU A 139 -11.20 15.99 14.56
C GLU A 139 -11.73 16.14 13.12
N ALA A 140 -11.06 16.94 12.31
CA ALA A 140 -11.37 17.11 10.90
C ALA A 140 -11.25 15.82 10.08
N ALA A 141 -10.45 14.83 10.54
CA ALA A 141 -10.35 13.52 9.86
C ALA A 141 -11.64 12.68 9.95
N PHE A 142 -12.55 13.02 10.86
CA PHE A 142 -13.81 12.32 11.06
C PHE A 142 -15.03 13.07 10.47
N SER A 143 -14.82 14.27 9.95
CA SER A 143 -15.84 15.08 9.31
C SER A 143 -15.56 15.25 7.82
N TYR A 144 -16.60 15.51 7.03
CA TYR A 144 -16.37 15.89 5.63
C TYR A 144 -15.58 17.17 5.56
N PRO A 145 -14.64 17.31 4.59
CA PRO A 145 -14.00 18.57 4.32
C PRO A 145 -15.10 19.62 4.07
N THR A 146 -15.13 20.65 4.90
CA THR A 146 -16.11 21.75 4.79
C THR A 146 -15.84 22.67 3.60
N GLU A 147 -14.64 22.60 3.06
CA GLU A 147 -14.32 23.24 1.78
C GLU A 147 -14.73 22.30 0.66
N GLU A 148 -15.94 22.47 0.15
CA GLU A 148 -16.23 22.00 -1.19
C GLU A 148 -15.18 22.62 -2.10
N LEU A 149 -14.27 21.80 -2.63
CA LEU A 149 -13.57 22.13 -3.87
C LEU A 149 -14.65 22.13 -4.96
N CYS A 150 -15.47 23.17 -4.96
CA CYS A 150 -16.29 23.51 -6.10
C CYS A 150 -15.32 23.94 -7.20
N LEU A 151 -14.86 22.95 -7.97
CA LEU A 151 -14.43 23.24 -9.32
C LEU A 151 -15.69 23.72 -10.04
N ASP A 152 -15.97 25.02 -9.93
CA ASP A 152 -16.99 25.65 -10.77
C ASP A 152 -16.50 25.54 -12.21
N GLY A 153 -17.00 24.54 -12.92
CA GLY A 153 -16.69 24.32 -14.32
C GLY A 153 -17.30 25.37 -15.24
N SER A 154 -18.04 26.37 -14.72
CA SER A 154 -18.74 27.35 -15.51
C SER A 154 -17.79 28.25 -16.30
N GLU A 155 -16.59 28.51 -15.77
CA GLU A 155 -15.57 29.34 -16.44
C GLU A 155 -14.48 28.51 -17.16
N GLN A 156 -14.50 27.21 -17.04
CA GLN A 156 -13.45 26.32 -17.55
C GLN A 156 -13.26 26.42 -19.08
N TYR A 157 -14.28 26.83 -19.81
CA TYR A 157 -14.27 26.98 -21.27
C TYR A 157 -14.43 28.42 -21.73
N THR A 158 -14.34 29.41 -20.82
CA THR A 158 -14.49 30.82 -21.13
C THR A 158 -13.11 31.42 -21.38
N ILE A 159 -12.81 31.68 -22.65
CA ILE A 159 -11.53 32.25 -23.07
C ILE A 159 -11.72 33.74 -23.35
N SER A 160 -10.75 34.59 -22.99
CA SER A 160 -10.75 36.00 -23.30
C SER A 160 -10.71 36.24 -24.83
N SER A 161 -11.42 37.21 -25.31
CA SER A 161 -11.39 37.61 -26.72
C SER A 161 -10.13 38.41 -27.12
N LYS A 162 -9.26 38.76 -26.14
CA LYS A 162 -8.07 39.57 -26.42
C LYS A 162 -6.80 38.72 -26.35
N GLU A 163 -6.38 38.35 -25.13
CA GLU A 163 -5.16 37.59 -24.91
C GLU A 163 -5.43 36.55 -23.84
N ASN A 164 -4.86 35.34 -24.02
CA ASN A 164 -4.96 34.23 -23.09
C ASN A 164 -3.59 33.66 -22.86
N ILE A 165 -3.27 33.37 -21.59
CA ILE A 165 -2.12 32.59 -21.22
C ILE A 165 -2.63 31.21 -20.75
N ILE A 166 -2.27 30.16 -21.46
CA ILE A 166 -2.70 28.79 -21.15
C ILE A 166 -1.48 28.04 -20.63
N LEU A 167 -1.56 27.58 -19.38
CA LEU A 167 -0.53 26.75 -18.76
C LEU A 167 -1.00 25.29 -18.75
N PHE A 168 -0.29 24.44 -19.48
CA PHE A 168 -0.51 22.99 -19.43
C PHE A 168 0.43 22.36 -18.40
N VAL A 169 -0.14 21.79 -17.34
CA VAL A 169 0.61 20.97 -16.38
C VAL A 169 0.36 19.51 -16.72
N LEU A 170 1.36 18.86 -17.30
CA LEU A 170 1.28 17.45 -17.72
C LEU A 170 1.89 16.59 -16.62
N ASP A 171 1.06 15.85 -15.91
CA ASP A 171 1.50 14.86 -14.93
C ASP A 171 1.80 13.51 -15.64
N ASN A 172 2.88 12.85 -15.23
CA ASN A 172 3.36 11.60 -15.83
C ASN A 172 3.63 11.64 -17.34
N PHE A 173 4.01 12.80 -17.87
CA PHE A 173 4.35 12.97 -19.28
C PHE A 173 5.74 12.39 -19.56
N ALA A 174 5.79 11.13 -20.01
CA ALA A 174 7.04 10.47 -20.35
C ALA A 174 7.72 11.10 -21.59
N ILE A 175 9.06 11.10 -21.60
CA ILE A 175 9.87 11.64 -22.70
C ILE A 175 9.49 11.05 -24.07
N ASP A 176 9.01 9.79 -24.08
CA ASP A 176 8.59 9.11 -25.30
C ASP A 176 7.36 9.76 -25.92
N TYR A 177 6.42 10.25 -25.12
CA TYR A 177 5.24 11.00 -25.60
C TYR A 177 5.67 12.36 -26.19
N TYR A 178 6.60 13.05 -25.53
CA TYR A 178 7.14 14.30 -26.06
C TYR A 178 7.82 14.07 -27.40
N THR A 179 8.71 13.09 -27.50
CA THR A 179 9.43 12.74 -28.73
C THR A 179 8.46 12.38 -29.85
N SER A 180 7.44 11.60 -29.56
CA SER A 180 6.40 11.22 -30.52
C SER A 180 5.58 12.42 -30.98
N ALA A 181 5.21 13.32 -30.06
CA ALA A 181 4.47 14.53 -30.37
C ALA A 181 5.27 15.47 -31.28
N VAL A 182 6.55 15.71 -30.95
CA VAL A 182 7.45 16.56 -31.78
C VAL A 182 7.73 15.93 -33.15
N GLN A 183 7.83 14.61 -33.26
CA GLN A 183 7.95 13.94 -34.55
C GLN A 183 6.69 14.10 -35.43
N THR A 184 5.52 14.12 -34.82
CA THR A 184 4.23 14.25 -35.51
C THR A 184 3.91 15.72 -35.85
N TYR A 185 4.31 16.63 -34.96
CA TYR A 185 4.03 18.07 -35.05
C TYR A 185 5.31 18.87 -34.79
N PRO A 186 6.22 18.97 -35.80
CA PRO A 186 7.52 19.67 -35.65
C PRO A 186 7.37 21.14 -35.24
N GLU A 187 6.27 21.78 -35.58
CA GLU A 187 5.95 23.15 -35.20
C GLU A 187 5.87 23.40 -33.68
N LEU A 188 5.79 22.37 -32.86
CA LEU A 188 5.81 22.51 -31.39
C LEU A 188 7.17 22.99 -30.85
N THR A 189 8.23 22.89 -31.65
CA THR A 189 9.59 23.32 -31.27
C THR A 189 10.02 24.64 -31.86
N ASP A 190 9.20 25.27 -32.71
CA ASP A 190 9.52 26.51 -33.46
C ASP A 190 9.14 27.79 -32.68
N GLN A 191 9.19 27.77 -31.31
CA GLN A 191 8.93 28.95 -30.47
C GLN A 191 10.18 29.47 -29.80
#